data_b6a88df6585dedaa0f1bf375e8253d00
#
_entry.id   b6a88df6585dedaa0f1bf375e8253d00
#
_cell.length_a   1.000
_cell.length_b   1.000
_cell.length_c   1.000
_cell.angle_alpha   90.00
_cell.angle_beta   90.00
_cell.angle_gamma   90.00
#
_symmetry.space_group_name_H-M   'P 1'
#
loop_
_entity.id
_entity.type
_entity.pdbx_description
1 polymer ?
#
loop_
_entity_poly.entity_id
_entity_poly.type
_entity_poly.pdbx_seq_one_letter_code
_entity_poly.pdbx_strand_id
1 'polypeptide(L)'
;MNPKNSEINEKSTGYLKDYAEEYEIFLNEYPDFMTTSAIDELRKSDYPNLDRQNHIYLDYTGAGLFSISQIRKHHELLASNIFGNPHSSNPTSLAMTKLVERTRKAVLDFFKADPEEYDCIFTCNASGSLKLVGESYPFTTNSHYLLTYDNHNSVNGIREFTRAKGAKINYISVLSPQLHLDQNELNCQLEQAIPGANNLFAFPAQSNFSGVQHSLDWVDIAKSKGWDVLLDVAAFVPTNKLDLSLVKPDYVCLSFYKMFGYPTGVGLLIAKKEALKKLHRPWFAGGTITVASVKGDKYYLHQGAEGFEDGTLNYLSLPAIEIGLNHINSVGYEVIHQRVMILTDWLLKKLSNIHHSNGSKLIQIYGPDTIESRGGTIAL
;
A
#
# COMPACT_ATOMS: atom_id res chain seq x y z
N MET A 1 -38.71 -0.90 -40.77
CA MET A 1 -37.96 -0.04 -39.79
C MET A 1 -38.61 -0.23 -38.43
N ASN A 2 -37.84 -0.67 -37.46
CA ASN A 2 -38.36 -1.12 -36.16
C ASN A 2 -38.41 0.11 -35.21
N PRO A 3 -39.56 0.52 -34.68
CA PRO A 3 -39.74 1.74 -33.89
C PRO A 3 -38.90 1.74 -32.58
N LYS A 4 -38.39 0.60 -32.15
CA LYS A 4 -37.51 0.51 -30.97
C LYS A 4 -36.10 1.12 -31.14
N ASN A 5 -35.63 1.34 -32.39
CA ASN A 5 -34.30 1.93 -32.61
C ASN A 5 -34.30 3.46 -32.54
N SER A 6 -35.44 4.13 -32.68
CA SER A 6 -35.53 5.59 -32.56
C SER A 6 -35.57 6.05 -31.09
N GLU A 7 -36.28 5.32 -30.22
CA GLU A 7 -36.36 5.65 -28.79
C GLU A 7 -35.04 5.42 -28.04
N ILE A 8 -34.21 4.45 -28.50
CA ILE A 8 -32.87 4.21 -27.92
C ILE A 8 -31.91 5.35 -28.31
N ASN A 9 -32.03 5.87 -29.53
CA ASN A 9 -31.16 6.97 -29.97
C ASN A 9 -31.56 8.33 -29.35
N GLU A 10 -32.83 8.62 -29.12
CA GLU A 10 -33.22 9.86 -28.45
C GLU A 10 -32.88 9.87 -26.95
N LYS A 11 -33.02 8.74 -26.25
CA LYS A 11 -32.56 8.62 -24.86
C LYS A 11 -31.04 8.73 -24.75
N SER A 12 -30.27 8.12 -25.65
CA SER A 12 -28.81 8.21 -25.63
C SER A 12 -28.31 9.62 -25.96
N THR A 13 -28.97 10.36 -26.83
CA THR A 13 -28.64 11.77 -27.13
C THR A 13 -29.01 12.72 -25.99
N GLY A 14 -30.08 12.47 -25.24
CA GLY A 14 -30.45 13.19 -24.02
C GLY A 14 -29.38 13.02 -22.93
N TYR A 15 -28.98 11.79 -22.61
CA TYR A 15 -27.92 11.50 -21.64
C TYR A 15 -26.58 12.14 -22.03
N LEU A 16 -26.18 12.14 -23.29
CA LEU A 16 -24.95 12.77 -23.76
C LEU A 16 -24.95 14.28 -23.63
N LYS A 17 -26.10 14.93 -23.81
CA LYS A 17 -26.26 16.37 -23.65
C LYS A 17 -26.22 16.79 -22.18
N ASP A 18 -26.90 16.06 -21.32
CA ASP A 18 -26.87 16.27 -19.89
C ASP A 18 -25.43 16.06 -19.33
N TYR A 19 -24.69 15.10 -19.89
CA TYR A 19 -23.31 14.82 -19.50
C TYR A 19 -22.34 15.95 -19.85
N ALA A 20 -22.49 16.58 -21.01
CA ALA A 20 -21.66 17.70 -21.44
C ALA A 20 -21.89 18.94 -20.55
N GLU A 21 -23.12 19.24 -20.21
CA GLU A 21 -23.50 20.36 -19.35
C GLU A 21 -22.98 20.15 -17.92
N GLU A 22 -23.18 18.97 -17.34
CA GLU A 22 -22.62 18.62 -16.00
C GLU A 22 -21.10 18.66 -15.99
N TYR A 23 -20.43 18.27 -17.07
CA TYR A 23 -18.99 18.35 -17.17
C TYR A 23 -18.48 19.79 -17.23
N GLU A 24 -19.16 20.69 -17.94
CA GLU A 24 -18.82 22.11 -17.94
C GLU A 24 -19.01 22.73 -16.54
N ILE A 25 -20.10 22.39 -15.84
CA ILE A 25 -20.34 22.82 -14.45
C ILE A 25 -19.21 22.33 -13.58
N PHE A 26 -18.82 21.05 -13.70
CA PHE A 26 -17.70 20.48 -12.96
C PHE A 26 -16.38 21.22 -13.23
N LEU A 27 -16.04 21.52 -14.48
CA LEU A 27 -14.81 22.25 -14.83
C LEU A 27 -14.81 23.70 -14.30
N ASN A 28 -15.97 24.34 -14.21
CA ASN A 28 -16.10 25.67 -13.62
C ASN A 28 -15.90 25.63 -12.08
N GLU A 29 -16.36 24.57 -11.41
CA GLU A 29 -16.18 24.36 -9.98
C GLU A 29 -14.75 23.92 -9.64
N TYR A 30 -14.12 23.13 -10.53
CA TYR A 30 -12.78 22.56 -10.33
C TYR A 30 -11.83 22.90 -11.51
N PRO A 31 -11.45 24.16 -11.71
CA PRO A 31 -10.60 24.58 -12.84
C PRO A 31 -9.23 23.86 -12.83
N ASP A 32 -8.72 23.55 -11.65
CA ASP A 32 -7.44 22.83 -11.48
C ASP A 32 -7.47 21.38 -12.00
N PHE A 33 -8.66 20.82 -12.27
CA PHE A 33 -8.78 19.50 -12.86
C PHE A 33 -8.05 19.41 -14.20
N MET A 34 -8.07 20.48 -14.99
CA MET A 34 -7.40 20.53 -16.29
C MET A 34 -5.87 20.48 -16.21
N THR A 35 -5.29 20.89 -15.08
CA THR A 35 -3.83 20.76 -14.85
C THR A 35 -3.37 19.31 -14.77
N THR A 36 -4.30 18.38 -14.55
CA THR A 36 -4.06 16.93 -14.48
C THR A 36 -4.41 16.20 -15.78
N SER A 37 -4.64 16.92 -16.90
CA SER A 37 -5.09 16.36 -18.20
C SER A 37 -4.11 15.34 -18.81
N ALA A 38 -2.83 15.35 -18.41
CA ALA A 38 -1.87 14.31 -18.78
C ALA A 38 -2.34 12.89 -18.41
N ILE A 39 -3.17 12.75 -17.35
CA ILE A 39 -3.77 11.46 -16.97
C ILE A 39 -4.79 11.00 -18.01
N ASP A 40 -5.52 11.91 -18.64
CA ASP A 40 -6.52 11.56 -19.67
C ASP A 40 -5.83 11.05 -20.94
N GLU A 41 -4.69 11.64 -21.32
CA GLU A 41 -3.87 11.14 -22.43
C GLU A 41 -3.22 9.79 -22.09
N LEU A 42 -2.74 9.63 -20.87
CA LEU A 42 -2.22 8.36 -20.37
C LEU A 42 -3.31 7.27 -20.39
N ARG A 43 -4.56 7.60 -19.99
CA ARG A 43 -5.69 6.68 -20.05
C ARG A 43 -5.91 6.17 -21.48
N LYS A 44 -5.89 7.07 -22.48
CA LYS A 44 -6.09 6.71 -23.88
C LYS A 44 -4.96 5.80 -24.42
N SER A 45 -3.71 6.10 -24.07
CA SER A 45 -2.54 5.37 -24.59
C SER A 45 -2.27 4.05 -23.87
N ASP A 46 -2.38 4.03 -22.54
CA ASP A 46 -1.92 2.92 -21.71
C ASP A 46 -3.05 2.09 -21.08
N TYR A 47 -4.30 2.63 -21.07
CA TYR A 47 -5.47 1.92 -20.53
C TYR A 47 -6.66 1.85 -21.51
N PRO A 48 -6.43 1.68 -22.84
CA PRO A 48 -7.48 1.77 -23.86
C PRO A 48 -8.57 0.69 -23.70
N ASN A 49 -8.30 -0.37 -22.93
CA ASN A 49 -9.27 -1.44 -22.69
C ASN A 49 -10.44 -0.98 -21.85
N LEU A 50 -10.29 0.04 -21.00
CA LEU A 50 -11.38 0.63 -20.24
C LEU A 50 -12.46 1.18 -21.19
N ASP A 51 -12.04 1.98 -22.16
CA ASP A 51 -12.97 2.60 -23.12
C ASP A 51 -13.48 1.58 -24.15
N ARG A 52 -12.61 0.70 -24.63
CA ARG A 52 -12.97 -0.34 -25.61
C ARG A 52 -14.00 -1.34 -25.09
N GLN A 53 -13.97 -1.62 -23.79
CA GLN A 53 -14.89 -2.54 -23.11
C GLN A 53 -16.00 -1.81 -22.35
N ASN A 54 -16.05 -0.49 -22.43
CA ASN A 54 -16.99 0.38 -21.72
C ASN A 54 -17.02 0.10 -20.21
N HIS A 55 -15.84 -0.02 -19.58
CA HIS A 55 -15.70 -0.28 -18.16
C HIS A 55 -15.38 0.99 -17.39
N ILE A 56 -16.09 1.20 -16.28
CA ILE A 56 -15.76 2.16 -15.23
C ILE A 56 -15.14 1.37 -14.07
N TYR A 57 -13.85 1.57 -13.83
CA TYR A 57 -13.13 0.88 -12.75
C TYR A 57 -13.01 1.80 -11.53
N LEU A 58 -13.58 1.38 -10.41
CA LEU A 58 -13.60 2.14 -9.14
C LEU A 58 -13.00 1.35 -7.95
N ASP A 59 -12.57 0.10 -8.17
CA ASP A 59 -12.02 -0.75 -7.10
C ASP A 59 -10.50 -0.58 -6.92
N TYR A 60 -10.01 0.65 -6.87
CA TYR A 60 -8.58 0.92 -6.65
C TYR A 60 -8.11 0.55 -5.23
N THR A 61 -9.02 0.40 -4.28
CA THR A 61 -8.71 -0.15 -2.96
C THR A 61 -8.29 -1.62 -3.05
N GLY A 62 -8.89 -2.38 -3.95
CA GLY A 62 -8.56 -3.77 -4.22
C GLY A 62 -7.25 -3.91 -5.00
N ALA A 63 -7.10 -3.17 -6.11
CA ALA A 63 -5.91 -3.20 -6.94
C ALA A 63 -5.77 -1.95 -7.82
N GLY A 64 -4.55 -1.50 -8.09
CA GLY A 64 -4.27 -0.60 -9.20
C GLY A 64 -4.49 -1.31 -10.55
N LEU A 65 -4.69 -0.53 -11.62
CA LEU A 65 -4.67 -1.06 -12.99
C LEU A 65 -3.23 -1.01 -13.53
N PHE A 66 -2.86 -2.03 -14.26
CA PHE A 66 -1.57 -2.04 -14.95
C PHE A 66 -1.64 -1.37 -16.33
N SER A 67 -0.60 -0.64 -16.69
CA SER A 67 -0.48 -0.03 -18.01
C SER A 67 0.02 -1.04 -19.06
N ILE A 68 -0.38 -0.86 -20.31
CA ILE A 68 0.12 -1.67 -21.44
C ILE A 68 1.64 -1.48 -21.59
N SER A 69 2.14 -0.27 -21.37
CA SER A 69 3.57 0.03 -21.48
C SER A 69 4.41 -0.72 -20.44
N GLN A 70 3.90 -0.93 -19.21
CA GLN A 70 4.59 -1.76 -18.20
C GLN A 70 4.74 -3.21 -18.67
N ILE A 71 3.66 -3.80 -19.19
CA ILE A 71 3.69 -5.18 -19.69
C ILE A 71 4.67 -5.32 -20.87
N ARG A 72 4.63 -4.38 -21.83
CA ARG A 72 5.53 -4.40 -22.99
C ARG A 72 7.00 -4.32 -22.55
N LYS A 73 7.37 -3.36 -21.73
CA LYS A 73 8.74 -3.19 -21.25
C LYS A 73 9.25 -4.43 -20.52
N HIS A 74 8.40 -5.03 -19.66
CA HIS A 74 8.78 -6.24 -18.93
C HIS A 74 8.91 -7.45 -19.88
N HIS A 75 7.97 -7.62 -20.81
CA HIS A 75 8.04 -8.67 -21.83
C HIS A 75 9.31 -8.55 -22.70
N GLU A 76 9.64 -7.34 -23.17
CA GLU A 76 10.84 -7.07 -23.94
C GLU A 76 12.11 -7.44 -23.16
N LEU A 77 12.17 -7.09 -21.87
CA LEU A 77 13.28 -7.45 -21.01
C LEU A 77 13.46 -8.97 -20.93
N LEU A 78 12.38 -9.72 -20.71
CA LEU A 78 12.44 -11.17 -20.59
C LEU A 78 12.69 -11.86 -21.93
N ALA A 79 12.11 -11.37 -23.02
CA ALA A 79 12.27 -11.95 -24.36
C ALA A 79 13.66 -11.77 -24.94
N SER A 80 14.39 -10.70 -24.52
CA SER A 80 15.71 -10.35 -25.05
C SER A 80 16.87 -10.93 -24.23
N ASN A 81 16.60 -11.63 -23.13
CA ASN A 81 17.65 -12.10 -22.21
C ASN A 81 17.38 -13.52 -21.71
N ILE A 82 18.44 -14.15 -21.21
CA ILE A 82 18.36 -15.43 -20.51
C ILE A 82 18.73 -15.19 -19.04
N PHE A 83 17.79 -15.48 -18.14
CA PHE A 83 17.98 -15.31 -16.71
C PHE A 83 17.90 -16.64 -15.98
N GLY A 84 18.79 -16.83 -15.00
CA GLY A 84 18.78 -17.97 -14.09
C GLY A 84 18.42 -17.57 -12.65
N ASN A 85 18.31 -18.54 -11.77
CA ASN A 85 18.08 -18.31 -10.35
C ASN A 85 19.21 -17.44 -9.76
N PRO A 86 18.94 -16.31 -9.06
CA PRO A 86 19.96 -15.37 -8.60
C PRO A 86 20.97 -15.93 -7.58
N HIS A 87 20.72 -17.09 -6.99
CA HIS A 87 21.61 -17.69 -5.97
C HIS A 87 22.79 -18.49 -6.53
N SER A 88 23.17 -18.28 -7.79
CA SER A 88 24.27 -19.01 -8.44
C SER A 88 25.25 -18.04 -9.11
N SER A 89 26.50 -18.47 -9.28
CA SER A 89 27.58 -17.64 -9.85
C SER A 89 27.75 -17.73 -11.36
N ASN A 90 26.92 -18.53 -12.08
CA ASN A 90 26.97 -18.55 -13.52
C ASN A 90 26.46 -17.24 -14.17
N PRO A 91 26.81 -16.95 -15.44
CA PRO A 91 26.50 -15.65 -16.06
C PRO A 91 25.02 -15.27 -16.06
N THR A 92 24.11 -16.21 -16.29
CA THR A 92 22.65 -15.95 -16.32
C THR A 92 22.09 -15.66 -14.94
N SER A 93 22.59 -16.34 -13.91
CA SER A 93 22.23 -16.08 -12.51
C SER A 93 22.78 -14.74 -12.00
N LEU A 94 24.04 -14.42 -12.33
CA LEU A 94 24.64 -13.12 -12.00
C LEU A 94 23.91 -11.95 -12.67
N ALA A 95 23.43 -12.15 -13.91
CA ALA A 95 22.60 -11.14 -14.58
C ALA A 95 21.31 -10.87 -13.80
N MET A 96 20.67 -11.94 -13.29
CA MET A 96 19.44 -11.80 -12.49
C MET A 96 19.73 -11.20 -11.10
N THR A 97 20.82 -11.61 -10.44
CA THR A 97 21.23 -11.01 -9.17
C THR A 97 21.38 -9.49 -9.29
N LYS A 98 22.03 -9.02 -10.37
CA LYS A 98 22.17 -7.58 -10.63
C LYS A 98 20.82 -6.87 -10.81
N LEU A 99 19.85 -7.52 -11.46
CA LEU A 99 18.51 -6.95 -11.62
C LEU A 99 17.75 -6.91 -10.29
N VAL A 100 17.84 -7.95 -9.46
CA VAL A 100 17.25 -7.99 -8.13
C VAL A 100 17.80 -6.84 -7.27
N GLU A 101 19.12 -6.70 -7.20
CA GLU A 101 19.76 -5.63 -6.41
C GLU A 101 19.46 -4.23 -6.97
N ARG A 102 19.39 -4.08 -8.29
CA ARG A 102 18.96 -2.82 -8.92
C ARG A 102 17.52 -2.48 -8.54
N THR A 103 16.62 -3.46 -8.54
CA THR A 103 15.24 -3.27 -8.11
C THR A 103 15.15 -2.89 -6.64
N ARG A 104 15.93 -3.55 -5.78
CA ARG A 104 16.02 -3.23 -4.34
C ARG A 104 16.45 -1.79 -4.12
N LYS A 105 17.52 -1.37 -4.83
CA LYS A 105 17.97 0.02 -4.80
C LYS A 105 16.91 0.99 -5.31
N ALA A 106 16.24 0.70 -6.43
CA ALA A 106 15.18 1.55 -6.98
C ALA A 106 14.02 1.73 -6.00
N VAL A 107 13.66 0.70 -5.22
CA VAL A 107 12.66 0.77 -4.16
C VAL A 107 13.12 1.70 -3.04
N LEU A 108 14.35 1.52 -2.53
CA LEU A 108 14.88 2.37 -1.47
C LEU A 108 14.98 3.84 -1.91
N ASP A 109 15.47 4.09 -3.13
CA ASP A 109 15.56 5.44 -3.71
C ASP A 109 14.16 6.08 -3.84
N PHE A 110 13.16 5.31 -4.29
CA PHE A 110 11.79 5.80 -4.48
C PHE A 110 11.15 6.29 -3.18
N PHE A 111 11.35 5.54 -2.09
CA PHE A 111 10.87 5.89 -0.76
C PHE A 111 11.85 6.76 0.03
N LYS A 112 12.98 7.15 -0.55
CA LYS A 112 14.08 7.87 0.11
C LYS A 112 14.54 7.20 1.41
N ALA A 113 14.54 5.89 1.42
CA ALA A 113 15.07 5.08 2.51
C ALA A 113 16.60 4.99 2.38
N ASP A 114 17.32 5.48 3.38
CA ASP A 114 18.78 5.39 3.42
C ASP A 114 19.21 3.92 3.49
N PRO A 115 19.99 3.38 2.53
CA PRO A 115 20.43 2.01 2.54
C PRO A 115 21.39 1.68 3.73
N GLU A 116 21.95 2.69 4.40
CA GLU A 116 22.68 2.47 5.65
C GLU A 116 21.74 2.28 6.84
N GLU A 117 20.51 2.80 6.79
CA GLU A 117 19.53 2.71 7.87
C GLU A 117 18.49 1.58 7.63
N TYR A 118 18.12 1.31 6.36
CA TYR A 118 17.04 0.40 5.99
C TYR A 118 17.49 -0.75 5.10
N ASP A 119 16.82 -1.89 5.26
CA ASP A 119 16.81 -3.00 4.31
C ASP A 119 15.45 -3.11 3.60
N CYS A 120 15.50 -3.54 2.34
CA CYS A 120 14.34 -3.81 1.49
C CYS A 120 14.20 -5.32 1.32
N ILE A 121 13.12 -5.91 1.82
CA ILE A 121 12.87 -7.35 1.84
C ILE A 121 11.67 -7.63 0.95
N PHE A 122 11.85 -8.46 -0.08
CA PHE A 122 10.75 -8.86 -0.96
C PHE A 122 9.98 -10.03 -0.33
N THR A 123 8.65 -9.93 -0.39
CA THR A 123 7.71 -10.94 0.08
C THR A 123 6.68 -11.26 -1.00
N CYS A 124 5.79 -12.21 -0.77
CA CYS A 124 4.75 -12.52 -1.74
C CYS A 124 3.65 -11.43 -1.84
N ASN A 125 3.46 -10.64 -0.80
CA ASN A 125 2.51 -9.51 -0.72
C ASN A 125 2.64 -8.81 0.65
N ALA A 126 1.90 -7.72 0.89
CA ALA A 126 1.90 -7.02 2.17
C ALA A 126 1.51 -7.95 3.35
N SER A 127 0.58 -8.88 3.15
CA SER A 127 0.22 -9.85 4.21
C SER A 127 1.40 -10.75 4.58
N GLY A 128 2.24 -11.14 3.60
CA GLY A 128 3.48 -11.85 3.83
C GLY A 128 4.48 -11.02 4.65
N SER A 129 4.60 -9.73 4.35
CA SER A 129 5.45 -8.79 5.12
C SER A 129 4.96 -8.65 6.57
N LEU A 130 3.66 -8.45 6.75
CA LEU A 130 3.03 -8.31 8.07
C LEU A 130 3.16 -9.59 8.90
N LYS A 131 2.94 -10.76 8.25
CA LYS A 131 3.15 -12.07 8.89
C LYS A 131 4.60 -12.25 9.31
N LEU A 132 5.56 -11.90 8.44
CA LEU A 132 6.99 -12.01 8.71
C LEU A 132 7.39 -11.20 9.96
N VAL A 133 6.92 -9.97 10.08
CA VAL A 133 7.13 -9.17 11.30
C VAL A 133 6.44 -9.84 12.49
N GLY A 134 5.15 -10.18 12.39
CA GLY A 134 4.37 -10.72 13.50
C GLY A 134 4.91 -12.02 14.09
N GLU A 135 5.30 -12.98 13.21
CA GLU A 135 5.84 -14.28 13.65
C GLU A 135 7.24 -14.19 14.24
N SER A 136 8.03 -13.17 13.79
CA SER A 136 9.43 -13.00 14.17
C SER A 136 9.62 -12.00 15.30
N TYR A 137 8.65 -11.13 15.58
CA TYR A 137 8.74 -10.14 16.63
C TYR A 137 8.87 -10.80 18.01
N PRO A 138 9.84 -10.37 18.86
CA PRO A 138 10.16 -11.05 20.10
C PRO A 138 9.17 -10.73 21.23
N PHE A 139 7.89 -11.02 20.99
CA PHE A 139 6.85 -10.91 22.01
C PHE A 139 7.13 -11.83 23.19
N THR A 140 6.85 -11.34 24.38
CA THR A 140 6.90 -12.06 25.65
C THR A 140 5.69 -11.66 26.49
N THR A 141 5.50 -12.28 27.66
CA THR A 141 4.47 -11.89 28.63
C THR A 141 4.59 -10.43 29.09
N ASN A 142 5.77 -9.83 28.94
CA ASN A 142 6.04 -8.42 29.26
C ASN A 142 5.98 -7.51 28.04
N SER A 143 5.48 -7.98 26.90
CA SER A 143 5.34 -7.19 25.68
C SER A 143 3.93 -6.63 25.53
N HIS A 144 3.83 -5.53 24.76
CA HIS A 144 2.55 -4.93 24.44
C HIS A 144 2.41 -4.75 22.91
N TYR A 145 1.31 -5.23 22.35
CA TYR A 145 0.89 -4.99 20.99
C TYR A 145 -0.29 -4.03 20.96
N LEU A 146 -0.06 -2.83 20.42
CA LEU A 146 -1.07 -1.78 20.28
C LEU A 146 -1.42 -1.62 18.81
N LEU A 147 -2.69 -1.57 18.47
CA LEU A 147 -3.12 -1.35 17.08
C LEU A 147 -4.44 -0.59 17.02
N THR A 148 -4.73 0.02 15.84
CA THR A 148 -5.97 0.77 15.62
C THR A 148 -7.09 -0.15 15.13
N TYR A 149 -8.35 0.21 15.38
CA TYR A 149 -9.52 -0.56 14.98
C TYR A 149 -9.66 -0.70 13.46
N ASP A 150 -9.20 0.28 12.71
CA ASP A 150 -9.31 0.34 11.25
C ASP A 150 -8.14 -0.30 10.48
N ASN A 151 -7.30 -1.06 11.19
CA ASN A 151 -6.26 -1.86 10.58
C ASN A 151 -6.82 -2.94 9.65
N HIS A 152 -6.13 -3.18 8.56
CA HIS A 152 -6.39 -4.33 7.70
C HIS A 152 -6.29 -5.66 8.48
N ASN A 153 -7.08 -6.66 8.09
CA ASN A 153 -7.10 -7.97 8.77
C ASN A 153 -5.73 -8.67 8.87
N SER A 154 -4.81 -8.39 7.95
CA SER A 154 -3.45 -8.94 8.02
C SER A 154 -2.62 -8.34 9.17
N VAL A 155 -2.87 -7.08 9.55
CA VAL A 155 -2.30 -6.45 10.75
C VAL A 155 -2.99 -7.01 12.00
N ASN A 156 -4.33 -7.12 11.97
CA ASN A 156 -5.11 -7.75 13.04
C ASN A 156 -4.63 -9.18 13.33
N GLY A 157 -4.24 -9.93 12.30
CA GLY A 157 -3.76 -11.31 12.42
C GLY A 157 -2.48 -11.46 13.25
N ILE A 158 -1.67 -10.40 13.39
CA ILE A 158 -0.46 -10.40 14.24
C ILE A 158 -0.80 -10.69 15.71
N ARG A 159 -2.00 -10.33 16.15
CA ARG A 159 -2.50 -10.62 17.52
C ARG A 159 -2.44 -12.11 17.88
N GLU A 160 -2.53 -13.02 16.90
CA GLU A 160 -2.48 -14.45 17.19
C GLU A 160 -1.06 -14.89 17.59
N PHE A 161 -0.03 -14.33 16.97
CA PHE A 161 1.36 -14.51 17.41
C PHE A 161 1.60 -13.86 18.78
N THR A 162 1.06 -12.66 18.99
CA THR A 162 1.13 -11.93 20.27
C THR A 162 0.48 -12.73 21.39
N ARG A 163 -0.75 -13.25 21.15
CA ARG A 163 -1.49 -14.06 22.12
C ARG A 163 -0.77 -15.36 22.45
N ALA A 164 -0.19 -16.02 21.45
CA ALA A 164 0.58 -17.26 21.64
C ALA A 164 1.82 -17.07 22.53
N LYS A 165 2.35 -15.84 22.62
CA LYS A 165 3.47 -15.45 23.46
C LYS A 165 3.03 -14.85 24.81
N GLY A 166 1.71 -14.75 25.07
CA GLY A 166 1.14 -14.20 26.30
C GLY A 166 1.30 -12.68 26.47
N ALA A 167 1.60 -11.95 25.40
CA ALA A 167 1.74 -10.51 25.41
C ALA A 167 0.38 -9.80 25.49
N LYS A 168 0.36 -8.56 26.01
CA LYS A 168 -0.82 -7.71 26.09
C LYS A 168 -1.21 -7.21 24.71
N ILE A 169 -2.53 -7.12 24.44
CA ILE A 169 -3.07 -6.60 23.17
C ILE A 169 -4.10 -5.53 23.49
N ASN A 170 -3.94 -4.34 22.91
CA ASN A 170 -4.91 -3.26 23.04
C ASN A 170 -5.23 -2.67 21.66
N TYR A 171 -6.45 -2.13 21.53
CA TYR A 171 -6.92 -1.43 20.35
C TYR A 171 -7.23 0.02 20.68
N ILE A 172 -6.98 0.90 19.73
CA ILE A 172 -7.40 2.30 19.78
C ILE A 172 -8.65 2.44 18.92
N SER A 173 -9.72 2.97 19.52
CA SER A 173 -11.04 3.09 18.90
C SER A 173 -11.07 4.19 17.82
N VAL A 174 -12.00 4.04 16.87
CA VAL A 174 -12.38 5.08 15.91
C VAL A 174 -13.71 5.69 16.30
N LEU A 175 -13.88 6.99 16.04
CA LEU A 175 -15.07 7.75 16.39
C LEU A 175 -16.01 7.85 15.18
N SER A 176 -17.16 7.18 15.26
CA SER A 176 -18.20 7.23 14.22
C SER A 176 -18.92 8.59 14.22
N PRO A 177 -19.33 9.13 13.05
CA PRO A 177 -19.20 8.54 11.71
C PRO A 177 -17.90 8.88 10.97
N GLN A 178 -17.11 9.86 11.46
CA GLN A 178 -15.89 10.34 10.76
C GLN A 178 -14.74 9.33 10.78
N LEU A 179 -14.78 8.34 11.67
CA LEU A 179 -13.82 7.26 11.82
C LEU A 179 -12.36 7.72 12.06
N HIS A 180 -12.17 8.95 12.55
CA HIS A 180 -10.88 9.35 13.10
C HIS A 180 -10.62 8.59 14.40
N LEU A 181 -9.34 8.38 14.72
CA LEU A 181 -8.97 7.80 16.02
C LEU A 181 -9.31 8.75 17.17
N ASP A 182 -9.71 8.15 18.30
CA ASP A 182 -9.79 8.89 19.55
C ASP A 182 -8.38 9.29 20.02
N GLN A 183 -8.06 10.58 19.89
CA GLN A 183 -6.75 11.13 20.26
C GLN A 183 -6.43 10.98 21.75
N ASN A 184 -7.44 11.03 22.63
CA ASN A 184 -7.23 10.87 24.05
C ASN A 184 -6.88 9.41 24.36
N GLU A 185 -7.60 8.48 23.74
CA GLU A 185 -7.29 7.05 23.87
C GLU A 185 -5.91 6.73 23.28
N LEU A 186 -5.56 7.25 22.09
CA LEU A 186 -4.23 7.09 21.48
C LEU A 186 -3.14 7.53 22.44
N ASN A 187 -3.24 8.75 22.98
CA ASN A 187 -2.23 9.29 23.89
C ASN A 187 -2.13 8.45 25.17
N CYS A 188 -3.27 8.06 25.76
CA CYS A 188 -3.32 7.21 26.96
C CYS A 188 -2.68 5.83 26.71
N GLN A 189 -2.96 5.20 25.56
CA GLN A 189 -2.44 3.88 25.23
C GLN A 189 -0.93 3.93 24.91
N LEU A 190 -0.45 4.98 24.25
CA LEU A 190 0.98 5.14 23.97
C LEU A 190 1.82 5.32 25.25
N GLU A 191 1.26 5.92 26.31
CA GLU A 191 1.93 5.98 27.63
C GLU A 191 2.05 4.60 28.35
N GLN A 192 1.39 3.57 27.83
CA GLN A 192 1.42 2.23 28.44
C GLN A 192 2.55 1.35 27.91
N ALA A 193 3.51 1.87 27.19
CA ALA A 193 4.71 1.13 26.80
C ALA A 193 5.42 0.59 28.06
N ILE A 194 5.76 -0.68 28.03
CA ILE A 194 6.48 -1.32 29.14
C ILE A 194 7.95 -1.03 28.97
N PRO A 195 8.60 -0.32 29.92
CA PRO A 195 10.01 0.05 29.79
C PRO A 195 10.92 -1.17 29.65
N GLY A 196 11.83 -1.11 28.66
CA GLY A 196 12.79 -2.19 28.39
C GLY A 196 12.20 -3.46 27.77
N ALA A 197 10.89 -3.48 27.48
CA ALA A 197 10.24 -4.57 26.78
C ALA A 197 10.09 -4.27 25.26
N ASN A 198 9.75 -5.31 24.51
CA ASN A 198 9.43 -5.19 23.09
C ASN A 198 7.95 -4.80 22.94
N ASN A 199 7.68 -3.53 22.66
CA ASN A 199 6.35 -2.99 22.45
C ASN A 199 6.18 -2.66 20.97
N LEU A 200 5.11 -3.14 20.33
CA LEU A 200 4.82 -2.90 18.91
C LEU A 200 3.53 -2.11 18.75
N PHE A 201 3.61 -0.93 18.11
CA PHE A 201 2.46 -0.15 17.69
C PHE A 201 2.27 -0.31 16.17
N ALA A 202 1.07 -0.75 15.76
CA ALA A 202 0.73 -0.95 14.35
C ALA A 202 -0.48 -0.10 13.95
N PHE A 203 -0.33 0.68 12.87
CA PHE A 203 -1.43 1.46 12.31
C PHE A 203 -1.30 1.60 10.79
N PRO A 204 -2.41 1.80 10.04
CA PRO A 204 -2.37 2.09 8.64
C PRO A 204 -2.10 3.58 8.43
N ALA A 205 -1.26 3.97 7.48
CA ALA A 205 -1.16 5.37 7.06
C ALA A 205 -2.48 5.88 6.46
N GLN A 206 -3.24 4.97 5.84
CA GLN A 206 -4.59 5.19 5.34
C GLN A 206 -5.42 3.93 5.53
N SER A 207 -6.60 4.08 6.12
CA SER A 207 -7.58 3.00 6.23
C SER A 207 -8.03 2.53 4.84
N ASN A 208 -7.94 1.23 4.58
CA ASN A 208 -8.44 0.64 3.33
C ASN A 208 -9.97 0.54 3.28
N PHE A 209 -10.65 0.74 4.39
CA PHE A 209 -12.11 0.71 4.50
C PHE A 209 -12.73 2.11 4.28
N SER A 210 -12.31 3.10 5.08
CA SER A 210 -12.93 4.43 5.10
C SER A 210 -12.17 5.48 4.29
N GLY A 211 -10.90 5.20 3.94
CA GLY A 211 -10.03 6.19 3.33
C GLY A 211 -9.43 7.19 4.32
N VAL A 212 -9.76 7.14 5.61
CA VAL A 212 -9.17 8.02 6.64
C VAL A 212 -7.65 7.90 6.61
N GLN A 213 -6.96 9.02 6.56
CA GLN A 213 -5.51 9.12 6.71
C GLN A 213 -5.15 9.53 8.13
N HIS A 214 -4.17 8.83 8.69
CA HIS A 214 -3.64 9.09 10.01
C HIS A 214 -2.36 9.92 9.95
N SER A 215 -2.14 10.76 10.96
CA SER A 215 -0.89 11.54 11.03
C SER A 215 0.32 10.62 11.12
N LEU A 216 1.29 10.85 10.24
CA LEU A 216 2.56 10.15 10.27
C LEU A 216 3.45 10.58 11.44
N ASP A 217 3.13 11.70 12.11
CA ASP A 217 3.82 12.17 13.34
C ASP A 217 3.69 11.15 14.47
N TRP A 218 2.68 10.27 14.41
CA TRP A 218 2.52 9.22 15.42
C TRP A 218 3.68 8.23 15.44
N VAL A 219 4.44 8.15 14.35
CA VAL A 219 5.67 7.35 14.30
C VAL A 219 6.67 7.86 15.35
N ASP A 220 6.98 9.16 15.32
CA ASP A 220 7.95 9.74 16.25
C ASP A 220 7.40 9.81 17.68
N ILE A 221 6.11 10.14 17.83
CA ILE A 221 5.44 10.15 19.14
C ILE A 221 5.50 8.77 19.80
N ALA A 222 5.15 7.70 19.08
CA ALA A 222 5.18 6.35 19.62
C ALA A 222 6.61 5.91 19.95
N LYS A 223 7.57 6.18 19.05
CA LYS A 223 8.98 5.84 19.27
C LYS A 223 9.57 6.55 20.49
N SER A 224 9.22 7.81 20.71
CA SER A 224 9.65 8.57 21.89
C SER A 224 9.16 7.96 23.21
N LYS A 225 8.11 7.15 23.16
CA LYS A 225 7.49 6.46 24.30
C LYS A 225 7.93 5.00 24.44
N GLY A 226 8.83 4.51 23.57
CA GLY A 226 9.39 3.15 23.64
C GLY A 226 8.63 2.09 22.86
N TRP A 227 7.90 2.51 21.81
CA TRP A 227 7.27 1.62 20.84
C TRP A 227 8.14 1.44 19.60
N ASP A 228 8.26 0.21 19.11
CA ASP A 228 8.58 -0.04 17.70
C ASP A 228 7.32 0.21 16.86
N VAL A 229 7.48 0.77 15.67
CA VAL A 229 6.34 1.15 14.83
C VAL A 229 6.28 0.33 13.55
N LEU A 230 5.13 -0.34 13.34
CA LEU A 230 4.77 -1.03 12.10
C LEU A 230 3.73 -0.20 11.35
N LEU A 231 4.13 0.38 10.22
CA LEU A 231 3.30 1.23 9.39
C LEU A 231 2.81 0.45 8.15
N ASP A 232 1.51 0.22 8.05
CA ASP A 232 0.90 -0.32 6.84
C ASP A 232 0.59 0.83 5.87
N VAL A 233 1.30 0.86 4.75
CA VAL A 233 1.13 1.91 3.74
C VAL A 233 0.45 1.42 2.45
N ALA A 234 -0.08 0.19 2.46
CA ALA A 234 -0.61 -0.44 1.25
C ALA A 234 -1.77 0.33 0.60
N ALA A 235 -2.60 1.03 1.38
CA ALA A 235 -3.67 1.88 0.87
C ALA A 235 -3.25 3.36 0.67
N PHE A 236 -2.11 3.78 1.23
CA PHE A 236 -1.63 5.15 1.20
C PHE A 236 -0.77 5.45 -0.04
N VAL A 237 0.25 4.64 -0.29
CA VAL A 237 1.25 4.88 -1.35
C VAL A 237 0.75 4.79 -2.79
N PRO A 238 -0.45 4.24 -3.13
CA PRO A 238 -0.97 4.37 -4.48
C PRO A 238 -1.22 5.83 -4.93
N THR A 239 -1.56 6.73 -4.01
CA THR A 239 -1.94 8.12 -4.31
C THR A 239 -1.21 9.17 -3.48
N ASN A 240 -0.36 8.75 -2.54
CA ASN A 240 0.37 9.64 -1.65
C ASN A 240 1.85 9.27 -1.60
N LYS A 241 2.70 10.28 -1.56
CA LYS A 241 4.14 10.11 -1.41
C LYS A 241 4.50 9.78 0.03
N LEU A 242 5.32 8.75 0.21
CA LEU A 242 5.95 8.44 1.48
C LEU A 242 7.45 8.77 1.38
N ASP A 243 7.97 9.53 2.34
CA ASP A 243 9.37 9.94 2.40
C ASP A 243 9.99 9.42 3.71
N LEU A 244 10.77 8.33 3.63
CA LEU A 244 11.39 7.68 4.78
C LEU A 244 12.63 8.41 5.30
N SER A 245 13.07 9.48 4.63
CA SER A 245 14.05 10.39 5.20
C SER A 245 13.44 11.30 6.27
N LEU A 246 12.12 11.52 6.21
CA LEU A 246 11.36 12.36 7.13
C LEU A 246 10.60 11.54 8.17
N VAL A 247 9.89 10.49 7.73
CA VAL A 247 9.09 9.61 8.59
C VAL A 247 9.83 8.30 8.76
N LYS A 248 10.20 7.93 9.98
CA LYS A 248 11.15 6.85 10.26
C LYS A 248 10.56 5.69 11.07
N PRO A 249 9.53 4.98 10.58
CA PRO A 249 9.01 3.78 11.23
C PRO A 249 10.04 2.65 11.23
N ASP A 250 9.84 1.66 12.10
CA ASP A 250 10.74 0.52 12.17
C ASP A 250 10.46 -0.51 11.08
N TYR A 251 9.17 -0.64 10.70
CA TYR A 251 8.69 -1.56 9.66
C TYR A 251 7.67 -0.87 8.79
N VAL A 252 7.78 -1.01 7.46
CA VAL A 252 6.84 -0.49 6.45
C VAL A 252 6.41 -1.62 5.54
N CYS A 253 5.11 -1.84 5.38
CA CYS A 253 4.57 -2.93 4.57
C CYS A 253 3.69 -2.41 3.43
N LEU A 254 3.85 -2.99 2.23
CA LEU A 254 3.02 -2.70 1.06
C LEU A 254 2.97 -3.85 0.06
N SER A 255 2.07 -3.74 -0.92
CA SER A 255 2.02 -4.59 -2.13
C SER A 255 2.08 -3.74 -3.38
N PHE A 256 2.97 -4.06 -4.31
CA PHE A 256 3.18 -3.25 -5.52
C PHE A 256 1.97 -3.22 -6.47
N TYR A 257 1.19 -4.32 -6.53
CA TYR A 257 0.00 -4.37 -7.39
C TYR A 257 -1.07 -3.32 -7.02
N LYS A 258 -1.08 -2.81 -5.77
CA LYS A 258 -1.95 -1.70 -5.37
C LYS A 258 -1.47 -0.37 -5.92
N MET A 259 -0.17 -0.19 -6.10
CA MET A 259 0.42 1.06 -6.59
C MET A 259 0.24 1.22 -8.11
N PHE A 260 0.56 0.18 -8.87
CA PHE A 260 0.61 0.25 -10.35
C PHE A 260 0.14 -1.04 -11.05
N GLY A 261 -0.64 -1.89 -10.37
CA GLY A 261 -1.35 -3.03 -10.93
C GLY A 261 -0.50 -4.26 -11.22
N TYR A 262 0.77 -4.12 -11.53
CA TYR A 262 1.67 -5.22 -11.95
C TYR A 262 3.11 -5.01 -11.46
N PRO A 263 3.79 -6.06 -10.92
CA PRO A 263 3.35 -7.45 -10.83
C PRO A 263 2.48 -7.73 -9.61
N THR A 264 1.65 -8.78 -9.69
CA THR A 264 1.08 -9.44 -8.52
C THR A 264 2.07 -10.43 -7.92
N GLY A 265 1.83 -10.91 -6.70
CA GLY A 265 2.70 -11.91 -6.07
C GLY A 265 4.06 -11.34 -5.62
N VAL A 266 4.18 -10.01 -5.50
CA VAL A 266 5.34 -9.33 -4.92
C VAL A 266 4.86 -8.23 -3.98
N GLY A 267 5.29 -8.36 -2.73
CA GLY A 267 5.13 -7.37 -1.68
C GLY A 267 6.47 -6.90 -1.17
N LEU A 268 6.42 -6.02 -0.19
CA LEU A 268 7.59 -5.34 0.35
C LEU A 268 7.49 -5.17 1.85
N LEU A 269 8.60 -5.46 2.53
CA LEU A 269 8.91 -4.97 3.86
C LEU A 269 10.15 -4.09 3.75
N ILE A 270 10.02 -2.78 4.02
CA ILE A 270 11.17 -1.92 4.32
C ILE A 270 11.31 -1.89 5.83
N ALA A 271 12.45 -2.26 6.34
CA ALA A 271 12.66 -2.32 7.78
C ALA A 271 14.01 -1.69 8.18
N LYS A 272 14.00 -0.99 9.31
CA LYS A 272 15.26 -0.53 9.88
C LYS A 272 16.17 -1.70 10.20
N LYS A 273 17.45 -1.60 9.87
CA LYS A 273 18.44 -2.64 10.16
C LYS A 273 18.52 -2.97 11.66
N GLU A 274 18.39 -1.96 12.51
CA GLU A 274 18.34 -2.16 13.96
C GLU A 274 17.06 -2.88 14.41
N ALA A 275 15.93 -2.62 13.75
CA ALA A 275 14.68 -3.32 14.03
C ALA A 275 14.72 -4.78 13.54
N LEU A 276 15.39 -5.05 12.41
CA LEU A 276 15.58 -6.41 11.90
C LEU A 276 16.40 -7.28 12.86
N LYS A 277 17.40 -6.70 13.55
CA LYS A 277 18.20 -7.41 14.56
C LYS A 277 17.37 -7.92 15.74
N LYS A 278 16.21 -7.31 16.02
CA LYS A 278 15.30 -7.76 17.07
C LYS A 278 14.46 -8.97 16.63
N LEU A 279 14.25 -9.17 15.32
CA LEU A 279 13.40 -10.23 14.82
C LEU A 279 14.06 -11.60 14.95
N HIS A 280 13.33 -12.55 15.53
CA HIS A 280 13.75 -13.95 15.66
C HIS A 280 12.89 -14.85 14.81
N ARG A 281 13.41 -15.31 13.67
CA ARG A 281 12.70 -16.21 12.79
C ARG A 281 12.31 -17.51 13.51
N PRO A 282 11.03 -17.93 13.50
CA PRO A 282 10.59 -19.18 14.14
C PRO A 282 11.05 -20.42 13.38
N TRP A 283 11.53 -20.28 12.14
CA TRP A 283 12.03 -21.33 11.28
C TRP A 283 13.00 -20.74 10.25
N PHE A 284 13.68 -21.60 9.50
CA PHE A 284 14.54 -21.17 8.39
C PHE A 284 14.10 -21.86 7.10
N ALA A 285 14.25 -21.15 5.97
CA ALA A 285 13.96 -21.63 4.63
C ALA A 285 15.24 -21.83 3.80
N GLY A 286 15.12 -22.52 2.69
CA GLY A 286 16.14 -22.47 1.64
C GLY A 286 16.35 -21.02 1.20
N GLY A 287 17.58 -20.60 0.98
CA GLY A 287 17.94 -19.22 0.63
C GLY A 287 18.14 -18.28 1.85
N THR A 288 17.56 -18.59 3.03
CA THR A 288 17.70 -17.71 4.21
C THR A 288 18.92 -18.06 5.09
N ILE A 289 19.56 -19.19 4.84
CA ILE A 289 20.65 -19.72 5.66
C ILE A 289 21.98 -19.81 4.92
N THR A 290 23.06 -19.52 5.62
CA THR A 290 24.43 -19.84 5.18
C THR A 290 24.76 -21.31 5.37
N VAL A 291 24.32 -21.89 6.48
CA VAL A 291 24.55 -23.30 6.82
C VAL A 291 23.53 -23.78 7.85
N ALA A 292 23.09 -25.03 7.71
CA ALA A 292 22.32 -25.74 8.73
C ALA A 292 22.92 -27.14 8.93
N SER A 293 22.98 -27.59 10.18
CA SER A 293 23.40 -28.96 10.52
C SER A 293 22.21 -29.91 10.36
N VAL A 294 22.44 -31.03 9.65
CA VAL A 294 21.43 -32.09 9.52
C VAL A 294 21.33 -32.96 10.80
N LYS A 295 22.43 -33.09 11.54
CA LYS A 295 22.52 -33.93 12.74
C LYS A 295 22.43 -33.16 14.06
N GLY A 296 22.48 -31.83 14.02
CA GLY A 296 22.43 -30.96 15.19
C GLY A 296 21.48 -29.83 14.97
N ASP A 297 21.01 -29.20 16.05
CA ASP A 297 20.00 -28.14 16.02
C ASP A 297 20.62 -26.74 15.80
N LYS A 298 21.66 -26.67 14.94
CA LYS A 298 22.35 -25.40 14.65
C LYS A 298 22.16 -24.99 13.21
N TYR A 299 21.78 -23.75 13.01
CA TYR A 299 21.75 -23.06 11.72
C TYR A 299 22.19 -21.61 11.87
N TYR A 300 22.61 -21.01 10.77
CA TYR A 300 22.99 -19.59 10.71
C TYR A 300 22.27 -18.95 9.54
N LEU A 301 21.48 -17.92 9.85
CA LEU A 301 20.80 -17.10 8.84
C LEU A 301 21.79 -16.18 8.11
N HIS A 302 21.47 -15.84 6.88
CA HIS A 302 22.09 -14.70 6.21
C HIS A 302 21.78 -13.41 6.97
N GLN A 303 22.68 -12.45 6.89
CA GLN A 303 22.45 -11.11 7.41
C GLN A 303 21.64 -10.27 6.41
N GLY A 304 20.91 -9.26 6.91
CA GLY A 304 20.12 -8.36 6.08
C GLY A 304 18.94 -9.04 5.42
N ALA A 305 18.54 -8.53 4.25
CA ALA A 305 17.32 -8.94 3.57
C ALA A 305 17.24 -10.44 3.26
N GLU A 306 18.34 -11.06 2.83
CA GLU A 306 18.40 -12.47 2.47
C GLU A 306 17.95 -13.41 3.61
N GLY A 307 18.24 -13.06 4.86
CA GLY A 307 17.79 -13.83 6.03
C GLY A 307 16.26 -13.85 6.25
N PHE A 308 15.55 -12.99 5.53
CA PHE A 308 14.10 -12.81 5.66
C PHE A 308 13.32 -13.10 4.36
N GLU A 309 13.99 -13.48 3.27
CA GLU A 309 13.40 -13.80 1.98
C GLU A 309 13.29 -15.32 1.81
N ASP A 310 12.10 -15.85 2.06
CA ASP A 310 11.86 -17.31 2.09
C ASP A 310 11.91 -17.95 0.72
N GLY A 311 12.85 -18.89 0.54
CA GLY A 311 12.98 -19.67 -0.69
C GLY A 311 13.51 -18.87 -1.87
N THR A 312 13.17 -19.31 -3.07
CA THR A 312 13.53 -18.58 -4.29
C THR A 312 12.56 -17.42 -4.50
N LEU A 313 13.09 -16.20 -4.55
CA LEU A 313 12.31 -15.02 -4.88
C LEU A 313 11.58 -15.15 -6.23
N ASN A 314 10.51 -14.41 -6.41
CA ASN A 314 9.85 -14.25 -7.71
C ASN A 314 10.70 -13.38 -8.65
N TYR A 315 11.95 -13.81 -8.89
CA TYR A 315 13.00 -13.02 -9.50
C TYR A 315 12.66 -12.51 -10.90
N LEU A 316 11.89 -13.27 -11.70
CA LEU A 316 11.48 -12.82 -13.01
C LEU A 316 10.49 -11.64 -12.97
N SER A 317 9.70 -11.52 -11.90
CA SER A 317 8.74 -10.42 -11.74
C SER A 317 9.35 -9.19 -11.07
N LEU A 318 10.46 -9.31 -10.32
CA LEU A 318 11.06 -8.20 -9.58
C LEU A 318 11.44 -7.00 -10.47
N PRO A 319 12.02 -7.16 -11.68
CA PRO A 319 12.33 -6.02 -12.55
C PRO A 319 11.11 -5.20 -12.98
N ALA A 320 9.90 -5.81 -12.98
CA ALA A 320 8.67 -5.09 -13.27
C ALA A 320 8.32 -4.03 -12.20
N ILE A 321 8.86 -4.16 -10.99
CA ILE A 321 8.70 -3.17 -9.92
C ILE A 321 9.37 -1.85 -10.32
N GLU A 322 10.64 -1.89 -10.76
CA GLU A 322 11.35 -0.69 -11.24
C GLU A 322 10.60 -0.03 -12.39
N ILE A 323 10.06 -0.83 -13.31
CA ILE A 323 9.22 -0.33 -14.41
C ILE A 323 7.97 0.39 -13.87
N GLY A 324 7.30 -0.20 -12.88
CA GLY A 324 6.12 0.39 -12.25
C GLY A 324 6.42 1.66 -11.44
N LEU A 325 7.52 1.69 -10.69
CA LEU A 325 7.96 2.88 -9.97
C LEU A 325 8.29 4.03 -10.93
N ASN A 326 8.97 3.72 -12.04
CA ASN A 326 9.25 4.69 -13.10
C ASN A 326 7.97 5.18 -13.79
N HIS A 327 6.95 4.33 -13.92
CA HIS A 327 5.64 4.73 -14.43
C HIS A 327 4.97 5.77 -13.51
N ILE A 328 4.91 5.53 -12.18
CA ILE A 328 4.40 6.52 -11.22
C ILE A 328 5.21 7.82 -11.29
N ASN A 329 6.55 7.74 -11.30
CA ASN A 329 7.40 8.92 -11.37
C ASN A 329 7.17 9.73 -12.66
N SER A 330 6.84 9.08 -13.78
CA SER A 330 6.55 9.77 -15.03
C SER A 330 5.21 10.52 -15.02
N VAL A 331 4.26 10.08 -14.24
CA VAL A 331 2.97 10.78 -14.01
C VAL A 331 3.13 11.88 -12.96
N GLY A 332 3.83 11.57 -11.88
CA GLY A 332 4.04 12.41 -10.71
C GLY A 332 2.96 12.26 -9.65
N TYR A 333 3.37 12.13 -8.38
CA TYR A 333 2.44 11.98 -7.27
C TYR A 333 1.53 13.19 -7.08
N GLU A 334 2.05 14.39 -7.30
CA GLU A 334 1.29 15.62 -7.18
C GLU A 334 0.10 15.63 -8.13
N VAL A 335 0.31 15.20 -9.38
CA VAL A 335 -0.74 15.11 -10.42
C VAL A 335 -1.77 14.03 -10.05
N ILE A 336 -1.29 12.85 -9.60
CA ILE A 336 -2.17 11.75 -9.16
C ILE A 336 -3.01 12.18 -7.96
N HIS A 337 -2.37 12.73 -6.94
CA HIS A 337 -3.03 13.17 -5.71
C HIS A 337 -4.08 14.25 -6.00
N GLN A 338 -3.73 15.28 -6.76
CA GLN A 338 -4.63 16.37 -7.13
C GLN A 338 -5.86 15.84 -7.88
N ARG A 339 -5.67 14.97 -8.88
CA ARG A 339 -6.79 14.34 -9.62
C ARG A 339 -7.70 13.57 -8.69
N VAL A 340 -7.14 12.75 -7.80
CA VAL A 340 -7.92 11.93 -6.86
C VAL A 340 -8.67 12.82 -5.88
N MET A 341 -8.05 13.86 -5.32
CA MET A 341 -8.71 14.75 -4.36
C MET A 341 -9.85 15.55 -4.98
N ILE A 342 -9.68 16.08 -6.19
CA ILE A 342 -10.75 16.79 -6.91
C ILE A 342 -11.97 15.87 -7.14
N LEU A 343 -11.74 14.66 -7.65
CA LEU A 343 -12.81 13.71 -7.90
C LEU A 343 -13.49 13.24 -6.60
N THR A 344 -12.71 13.11 -5.52
CA THR A 344 -13.23 12.72 -4.20
C THR A 344 -14.11 13.82 -3.62
N ASP A 345 -13.67 15.08 -3.68
CA ASP A 345 -14.47 16.23 -3.19
C ASP A 345 -15.78 16.35 -3.95
N TRP A 346 -15.72 16.29 -5.30
CA TRP A 346 -16.91 16.30 -6.13
C TRP A 346 -17.89 15.19 -5.76
N LEU A 347 -17.39 13.95 -5.61
CA LEU A 347 -18.24 12.80 -5.30
C LEU A 347 -18.85 12.92 -3.89
N LEU A 348 -18.07 13.34 -2.90
CA LEU A 348 -18.56 13.56 -1.53
C LEU A 348 -19.69 14.60 -1.49
N LYS A 349 -19.53 15.73 -2.19
CA LYS A 349 -20.57 16.77 -2.30
C LYS A 349 -21.84 16.23 -2.99
N LYS A 350 -21.69 15.50 -4.10
CA LYS A 350 -22.84 14.90 -4.81
C LYS A 350 -23.57 13.88 -3.92
N LEU A 351 -22.87 12.98 -3.25
CA LEU A 351 -23.45 11.98 -2.34
C LEU A 351 -24.14 12.61 -1.12
N SER A 352 -23.53 13.62 -0.51
CA SER A 352 -24.08 14.32 0.67
C SER A 352 -25.36 15.09 0.37
N ASN A 353 -25.60 15.44 -0.90
CA ASN A 353 -26.78 16.17 -1.35
C ASN A 353 -27.94 15.28 -1.82
N ILE A 354 -27.80 13.96 -1.73
CA ILE A 354 -28.89 13.03 -2.08
C ILE A 354 -29.81 12.86 -0.87
N HIS A 355 -31.07 13.24 -1.05
CA HIS A 355 -32.09 13.22 0.00
C HIS A 355 -33.33 12.43 -0.42
N HIS A 356 -34.01 11.87 0.56
CA HIS A 356 -35.37 11.36 0.40
C HIS A 356 -36.36 12.53 0.19
N SER A 357 -37.58 12.21 -0.29
CA SER A 357 -38.62 13.21 -0.45
C SER A 357 -39.07 13.92 0.83
N ASN A 358 -38.77 13.31 2.00
CA ASN A 358 -39.00 13.90 3.33
C ASN A 358 -37.86 14.79 3.84
N GLY A 359 -36.79 15.01 3.03
CA GLY A 359 -35.63 15.82 3.36
C GLY A 359 -34.54 15.13 4.18
N SER A 360 -34.71 13.84 4.57
CA SER A 360 -33.64 13.09 5.24
C SER A 360 -32.55 12.66 4.26
N LYS A 361 -31.29 12.61 4.70
CA LYS A 361 -30.18 12.11 3.88
C LYS A 361 -30.46 10.67 3.42
N LEU A 362 -30.22 10.39 2.14
CA LEU A 362 -30.33 9.04 1.59
C LEU A 362 -29.10 8.19 1.90
N ILE A 363 -27.93 8.81 2.00
CA ILE A 363 -26.64 8.16 2.12
C ILE A 363 -25.96 8.62 3.41
N GLN A 364 -25.44 7.66 4.19
CA GLN A 364 -24.54 7.92 5.31
C GLN A 364 -23.12 7.65 4.84
N ILE A 365 -22.25 8.67 4.89
CA ILE A 365 -20.82 8.53 4.63
C ILE A 365 -20.13 8.14 5.93
N TYR A 366 -19.28 7.11 5.88
CA TYR A 366 -18.39 6.69 6.95
C TYR A 366 -16.95 7.11 6.62
N GLY A 367 -16.37 7.95 7.46
CA GLY A 367 -15.13 8.67 7.22
C GLY A 367 -15.39 10.16 7.05
N PRO A 368 -14.33 10.99 6.87
CA PRO A 368 -14.48 12.44 6.67
C PRO A 368 -15.35 12.74 5.45
N ASP A 369 -16.27 13.69 5.59
CA ASP A 369 -17.12 14.18 4.51
C ASP A 369 -16.49 15.37 3.74
N THR A 370 -15.24 15.70 4.07
CA THR A 370 -14.36 16.62 3.35
C THR A 370 -13.12 15.90 2.84
N ILE A 371 -12.27 16.56 2.07
CA ILE A 371 -11.00 16.01 1.58
C ILE A 371 -9.86 16.02 2.63
N GLU A 372 -10.11 16.58 3.80
CA GLU A 372 -9.11 16.63 4.86
C GLU A 372 -8.93 15.27 5.51
N SER A 373 -7.67 14.89 5.76
CA SER A 373 -7.29 13.64 6.44
C SER A 373 -7.91 12.39 5.81
N ARG A 374 -7.97 12.34 4.47
CA ARG A 374 -8.48 11.17 3.74
C ARG A 374 -7.84 10.97 2.38
N GLY A 375 -7.94 9.76 1.85
CA GLY A 375 -7.70 9.43 0.45
C GLY A 375 -8.99 9.25 -0.35
N GLY A 376 -8.87 8.67 -1.56
CA GLY A 376 -9.98 8.53 -2.50
C GLY A 376 -11.00 7.42 -2.18
N THR A 377 -10.79 6.59 -1.17
CA THR A 377 -11.76 5.54 -0.76
C THR A 377 -12.92 6.16 -0.01
N ILE A 378 -14.16 5.84 -0.41
CA ILE A 378 -15.39 6.32 0.24
C ILE A 378 -16.19 5.11 0.72
N ALA A 379 -16.49 5.05 2.02
CA ALA A 379 -17.37 4.05 2.62
C ALA A 379 -18.77 4.64 2.82
N LEU A 380 -19.82 3.87 2.46
CA LEU A 380 -21.22 4.27 2.49
C LEU A 380 -22.03 3.29 3.34
#